data_2bc9081b1ed2a921d515d6c9a6b48b9a
#
_entry.id   2bc9081b1ed2a921d515d6c9a6b48b9a
#
_cell.length_a   1.000
_cell.length_b   1.000
_cell.length_c   1.000
_cell.angle_alpha   90.00
_cell.angle_beta   90.00
_cell.angle_gamma   90.00
#
_symmetry.space_group_name_H-M   'P 1'
#
loop_
_entity.id
_entity.type
_entity.pdbx_description
1 polymer ?
#
loop_
_entity_poly.entity_id
_entity_poly.type
_entity_poly.pdbx_seq_one_letter_code
_entity_poly.pdbx_strand_id
1 'polypeptide(L)'
;MDKIEELAQLRENLVDTIEARHINRLNIALENLENDVVKLVNSLPLRGNKLFETRVAIEIRPKLKAIIDKHYVLWADNTVREYDQVAKQIVNNMKILPISDNFKTLTELDIETITNLKRVKFTGFLDIATETTNALADEIYQSTISGKPFEDTVKTLQHRINGVYIKADADELNDLVELVATTTNENIKLQAINKLHTVYGADRVGNNMRRYAKQLAHDSLMEFDGQFTKAKATEAGLTNYLYYGDIIGDSRPFC
;
A
#
# COMPACT_ATOMS: atom_id res chain seq x y z
N MET A 1 -9.70 -0.52 -34.56
CA MET A 1 -10.07 -0.54 -33.13
C MET A 1 -11.11 0.54 -32.92
N ASP A 2 -12.24 0.24 -32.30
CA ASP A 2 -13.24 1.26 -31.97
C ASP A 2 -12.60 2.23 -30.95
N LYS A 3 -12.99 3.51 -30.99
CA LYS A 3 -12.49 4.53 -30.05
C LYS A 3 -12.82 4.19 -28.60
N ILE A 4 -13.88 3.43 -28.37
CA ILE A 4 -14.27 2.95 -27.03
C ILE A 4 -13.30 1.86 -26.58
N GLU A 5 -12.92 0.94 -27.43
CA GLU A 5 -11.89 -0.08 -27.17
C GLU A 5 -10.54 0.56 -26.84
N GLU A 6 -10.13 1.55 -27.63
CA GLU A 6 -8.92 2.30 -27.40
C GLU A 6 -8.93 3.00 -26.02
N LEU A 7 -10.06 3.63 -25.66
CA LEU A 7 -10.21 4.28 -24.36
C LEU A 7 -10.14 3.27 -23.20
N ALA A 8 -10.80 2.12 -23.35
CA ALA A 8 -10.77 1.06 -22.34
C ALA A 8 -9.34 0.57 -22.11
N GLN A 9 -8.60 0.30 -23.18
CA GLN A 9 -7.21 -0.14 -23.09
C GLN A 9 -6.28 0.92 -22.49
N LEU A 10 -6.44 2.19 -22.85
CA LEU A 10 -5.67 3.29 -22.25
C LEU A 10 -5.94 3.41 -20.75
N ARG A 11 -7.17 3.18 -20.32
CA ARG A 11 -7.57 3.26 -18.93
C ARG A 11 -7.02 2.10 -18.12
N GLU A 12 -7.11 0.87 -18.62
CA GLU A 12 -6.53 -0.33 -18.02
C GLU A 12 -5.01 -0.17 -17.84
N ASN A 13 -4.30 0.17 -18.90
CA ASN A 13 -2.85 0.40 -18.86
C ASN A 13 -2.45 1.50 -17.85
N LEU A 14 -3.27 2.54 -17.71
CA LEU A 14 -3.04 3.61 -16.74
C LEU A 14 -3.13 3.08 -15.31
N VAL A 15 -4.23 2.38 -15.00
CA VAL A 15 -4.46 1.82 -13.65
C VAL A 15 -3.37 0.84 -13.27
N ASP A 16 -3.04 -0.11 -14.14
CA ASP A 16 -2.00 -1.12 -13.91
C ASP A 16 -0.62 -0.48 -13.67
N THR A 17 -0.26 0.52 -14.49
CA THR A 17 1.01 1.23 -14.33
C THR A 17 1.11 1.96 -13.01
N ILE A 18 0.04 2.62 -12.58
CA ILE A 18 0.01 3.38 -11.33
C ILE A 18 -0.02 2.43 -10.14
N GLU A 19 -0.84 1.38 -10.19
CA GLU A 19 -0.90 0.36 -9.16
C GLU A 19 0.48 -0.27 -8.93
N ALA A 20 1.13 -0.75 -9.99
CA ALA A 20 2.46 -1.34 -9.90
C ALA A 20 3.47 -0.38 -9.24
N ARG A 21 3.41 0.91 -9.55
CA ARG A 21 4.26 1.93 -8.93
C ARG A 21 3.95 2.11 -7.45
N HIS A 22 2.66 2.20 -7.09
CA HIS A 22 2.23 2.34 -5.70
C HIS A 22 2.68 1.13 -4.86
N ILE A 23 2.50 -0.08 -5.38
CA ILE A 23 2.90 -1.32 -4.70
C ILE A 23 4.43 -1.41 -4.54
N ASN A 24 5.20 -1.07 -5.57
CA ASN A 24 6.66 -1.06 -5.48
C ASN A 24 7.16 -0.09 -4.40
N ARG A 25 6.60 1.13 -4.34
CA ARG A 25 6.94 2.10 -3.30
C ARG A 25 6.48 1.67 -1.91
N LEU A 26 5.31 1.02 -1.80
CA LEU A 26 4.83 0.44 -0.55
C LEU A 26 5.81 -0.61 -0.02
N ASN A 27 6.29 -1.48 -0.89
CA ASN A 27 7.23 -2.51 -0.51
C ASN A 27 8.50 -1.92 0.11
N ILE A 28 9.07 -0.88 -0.52
CA ILE A 28 10.23 -0.16 0.03
C ILE A 28 9.89 0.48 1.38
N ALA A 29 8.74 1.14 1.48
CA ALA A 29 8.32 1.81 2.71
C ALA A 29 8.19 0.82 3.87
N LEU A 30 7.58 -0.35 3.64
CA LEU A 30 7.38 -1.36 4.67
C LEU A 30 8.66 -2.10 5.08
N GLU A 31 9.59 -2.35 4.15
CA GLU A 31 10.90 -2.91 4.50
C GLU A 31 11.70 -1.92 5.36
N ASN A 32 11.68 -0.64 5.01
CA ASN A 32 12.33 0.40 5.82
C ASN A 32 11.68 0.56 7.19
N LEU A 33 10.34 0.49 7.26
CA LEU A 33 9.57 0.53 8.50
C LEU A 33 9.94 -0.64 9.40
N GLU A 34 9.96 -1.87 8.88
CA GLU A 34 10.33 -3.07 9.61
C GLU A 34 11.74 -2.95 10.19
N ASN A 35 12.70 -2.54 9.36
CA ASN A 35 14.08 -2.34 9.79
C ASN A 35 14.20 -1.31 10.93
N ASP A 36 13.49 -0.18 10.86
CA ASP A 36 13.53 0.84 11.90
C ASP A 36 12.81 0.38 13.19
N VAL A 37 11.73 -0.40 13.07
CA VAL A 37 11.07 -1.03 14.23
C VAL A 37 11.99 -2.03 14.90
N VAL A 38 12.66 -2.90 14.14
CA VAL A 38 13.63 -3.87 14.69
C VAL A 38 14.79 -3.14 15.39
N LYS A 39 15.35 -2.08 14.79
CA LYS A 39 16.38 -1.25 15.44
C LYS A 39 15.89 -0.63 16.75
N LEU A 40 14.67 -0.10 16.76
CA LEU A 40 14.07 0.46 17.97
C LEU A 40 13.97 -0.59 19.06
N VAL A 41 13.46 -1.79 18.75
CA VAL A 41 13.28 -2.86 19.74
C VAL A 41 14.62 -3.41 20.21
N ASN A 42 15.63 -3.52 19.33
CA ASN A 42 17.00 -3.89 19.70
C ASN A 42 17.69 -2.88 20.65
N SER A 43 17.19 -1.64 20.68
CA SER A 43 17.69 -0.61 21.62
C SER A 43 17.07 -0.66 23.01
N LEU A 44 16.06 -1.53 23.21
CA LEU A 44 15.37 -1.63 24.49
C LEU A 44 16.19 -2.44 25.51
N PRO A 45 16.07 -2.13 26.81
CA PRO A 45 16.78 -2.86 27.86
C PRO A 45 16.32 -4.32 27.94
N LEU A 46 17.30 -5.22 27.97
CA LEU A 46 17.10 -6.66 28.11
C LEU A 46 17.62 -7.15 29.46
N ARG A 47 16.94 -8.12 30.04
CA ARG A 47 17.43 -8.92 31.16
C ARG A 47 17.52 -10.39 30.72
N GLY A 48 18.73 -10.87 30.49
CA GLY A 48 18.91 -12.12 29.75
C GLY A 48 18.40 -11.97 28.30
N ASN A 49 17.58 -12.90 27.88
CA ASN A 49 16.96 -12.90 26.53
C ASN A 49 15.49 -12.42 26.57
N LYS A 50 15.15 -11.42 27.40
CA LYS A 50 13.78 -10.95 27.59
C LYS A 50 13.73 -9.43 27.75
N LEU A 51 12.68 -8.79 27.23
CA LEU A 51 12.39 -7.40 27.54
C LEU A 51 12.08 -7.25 29.02
N PHE A 52 12.65 -6.22 29.66
CA PHE A 52 12.67 -6.15 31.12
C PHE A 52 11.79 -5.04 31.72
N GLU A 53 11.65 -3.90 31.07
CA GLU A 53 10.99 -2.75 31.67
C GLU A 53 9.61 -2.47 31.07
N THR A 54 8.56 -2.69 31.84
CA THR A 54 7.17 -2.39 31.45
C THR A 54 6.97 -0.91 31.09
N ARG A 55 7.68 0.00 31.79
CA ARG A 55 7.62 1.44 31.50
C ARG A 55 8.07 1.76 30.09
N VAL A 56 9.13 1.11 29.61
CA VAL A 56 9.66 1.29 28.24
C VAL A 56 8.61 0.84 27.21
N ALA A 57 7.89 -0.26 27.51
CA ALA A 57 6.83 -0.74 26.62
C ALA A 57 5.66 0.26 26.50
N ILE A 58 5.37 1.04 27.57
CA ILE A 58 4.37 2.11 27.51
C ILE A 58 4.88 3.32 26.71
N GLU A 59 6.14 3.69 26.90
CA GLU A 59 6.76 4.84 26.23
C GLU A 59 7.12 4.59 24.75
N ILE A 60 7.03 3.34 24.27
CA ILE A 60 7.42 2.98 22.90
C ILE A 60 6.40 3.41 21.84
N ARG A 61 5.11 3.54 22.21
CA ARG A 61 4.03 3.86 21.26
C ARG A 61 4.28 5.15 20.46
N PRO A 62 4.70 6.28 21.05
CA PRO A 62 5.03 7.46 20.27
C PRO A 62 6.20 7.26 19.29
N LYS A 63 7.20 6.43 19.68
CA LYS A 63 8.34 6.12 18.81
C LYS A 63 7.93 5.23 17.63
N LEU A 64 7.09 4.22 17.88
CA LEU A 64 6.51 3.39 16.82
C LEU A 64 5.66 4.23 15.86
N LYS A 65 4.83 5.13 16.41
CA LYS A 65 4.04 6.06 15.60
C LYS A 65 4.94 6.91 14.69
N ALA A 66 6.00 7.48 15.22
CA ALA A 66 6.94 8.30 14.45
C ALA A 66 7.61 7.50 13.31
N ILE A 67 7.94 6.22 13.53
CA ILE A 67 8.50 5.34 12.49
C ILE A 67 7.43 5.04 11.43
N ILE A 68 6.21 4.73 11.83
CA ILE A 68 5.10 4.46 10.89
C ILE A 68 4.77 5.72 10.08
N ASP A 69 4.71 6.89 10.73
CA ASP A 69 4.48 8.18 10.05
C ASP A 69 5.58 8.45 9.01
N LYS A 70 6.85 8.23 9.37
CA LYS A 70 8.02 8.47 8.50
C LYS A 70 8.00 7.63 7.22
N HIS A 71 7.57 6.39 7.29
CA HIS A 71 7.65 5.47 6.16
C HIS A 71 6.30 5.25 5.48
N TYR A 72 5.32 4.78 6.24
CA TYR A 72 4.03 4.36 5.69
C TYR A 72 3.08 5.53 5.43
N VAL A 73 2.92 6.46 6.39
CA VAL A 73 2.00 7.59 6.20
C VAL A 73 2.52 8.53 5.11
N LEU A 74 3.85 8.72 5.02
CA LEU A 74 4.46 9.46 3.92
C LEU A 74 4.21 8.79 2.56
N TRP A 75 4.31 7.46 2.48
CA TRP A 75 3.97 6.72 1.27
C TRP A 75 2.48 6.91 0.91
N ALA A 76 1.57 6.77 1.89
CA ALA A 76 0.13 6.93 1.70
C ALA A 76 -0.24 8.34 1.20
N ASP A 77 0.36 9.38 1.78
CA ASP A 77 0.17 10.77 1.34
C ASP A 77 0.62 10.97 -0.11
N ASN A 78 1.79 10.46 -0.47
CA ASN A 78 2.29 10.52 -1.84
C ASN A 78 1.39 9.75 -2.82
N THR A 79 0.91 8.57 -2.42
CA THR A 79 -0.02 7.75 -3.22
C THR A 79 -1.31 8.51 -3.52
N VAL A 80 -1.91 9.12 -2.51
CA VAL A 80 -3.16 9.89 -2.66
C VAL A 80 -2.94 11.18 -3.46
N ARG A 81 -1.79 11.82 -3.35
CA ARG A 81 -1.44 13.01 -4.18
C ARG A 81 -1.34 12.68 -5.67
N GLU A 82 -0.90 11.49 -6.02
CA GLU A 82 -0.83 11.06 -7.43
C GLU A 82 -2.21 10.96 -8.09
N TYR A 83 -3.31 10.91 -7.34
CA TYR A 83 -4.67 10.90 -7.91
C TYR A 83 -4.99 12.15 -8.75
N ASP A 84 -4.34 13.28 -8.49
CA ASP A 84 -4.43 14.46 -9.38
C ASP A 84 -3.90 14.17 -10.78
N GLN A 85 -2.85 13.35 -10.88
CA GLN A 85 -2.28 12.94 -12.15
C GLN A 85 -3.18 11.90 -12.84
N VAL A 86 -3.76 10.98 -12.07
CA VAL A 86 -4.73 10.00 -12.57
C VAL A 86 -5.91 10.71 -13.20
N ALA A 87 -6.51 11.65 -12.50
CA ALA A 87 -7.64 12.45 -12.99
C ALA A 87 -7.30 13.21 -14.27
N LYS A 88 -6.14 13.88 -14.32
CA LYS A 88 -5.66 14.56 -15.53
C LYS A 88 -5.50 13.59 -16.71
N GLN A 89 -4.99 12.40 -16.46
CA GLN A 89 -4.79 11.40 -17.50
C GLN A 89 -6.12 10.81 -17.99
N ILE A 90 -7.08 10.57 -17.10
CA ILE A 90 -8.44 10.14 -17.47
C ILE A 90 -9.08 11.18 -18.42
N VAL A 91 -9.06 12.45 -18.03
CA VAL A 91 -9.59 13.55 -18.87
C VAL A 91 -8.86 13.64 -20.21
N ASN A 92 -7.54 13.44 -20.20
CA ASN A 92 -6.74 13.46 -21.41
C ASN A 92 -7.09 12.30 -22.36
N ASN A 93 -7.31 11.10 -21.82
CA ASN A 93 -7.73 9.94 -22.58
C ASN A 93 -9.14 10.15 -23.20
N MET A 94 -10.03 10.87 -22.52
CA MET A 94 -11.37 11.20 -23.06
C MET A 94 -11.33 12.09 -24.32
N LYS A 95 -10.20 12.73 -24.64
CA LYS A 95 -10.05 13.57 -25.83
C LYS A 95 -10.18 12.80 -27.15
N ILE A 96 -10.01 11.48 -27.12
CA ILE A 96 -10.22 10.63 -28.31
C ILE A 96 -11.71 10.50 -28.68
N LEU A 97 -12.61 10.75 -27.72
CA LEU A 97 -14.05 10.67 -27.96
C LEU A 97 -14.56 11.94 -28.65
N PRO A 98 -15.60 11.81 -29.51
CA PRO A 98 -16.26 12.94 -30.17
C PRO A 98 -17.25 13.64 -29.22
N ILE A 99 -16.78 14.05 -28.03
CA ILE A 99 -17.58 14.77 -27.03
C ILE A 99 -17.18 16.25 -26.97
N SER A 100 -18.02 17.07 -26.36
CA SER A 100 -17.76 18.51 -26.20
C SER A 100 -16.41 18.78 -25.47
N ASP A 101 -15.73 19.82 -25.88
CA ASP A 101 -14.43 20.20 -25.32
C ASP A 101 -14.49 20.56 -23.83
N ASN A 102 -15.65 20.95 -23.33
CA ASN A 102 -15.88 21.20 -21.90
C ASN A 102 -15.60 19.98 -21.02
N PHE A 103 -15.77 18.76 -21.56
CA PHE A 103 -15.51 17.52 -20.82
C PHE A 103 -14.05 17.04 -20.94
N LYS A 104 -13.26 17.70 -21.74
CA LYS A 104 -11.84 17.41 -21.97
C LYS A 104 -10.90 18.23 -21.07
N THR A 105 -11.48 18.91 -20.07
CA THR A 105 -10.74 19.72 -19.07
C THR A 105 -11.25 19.41 -17.67
N LEU A 106 -10.41 19.70 -16.66
CA LEU A 106 -10.86 19.62 -15.27
C LEU A 106 -11.65 20.88 -14.92
N THR A 107 -12.84 20.68 -14.36
CA THR A 107 -13.71 21.74 -13.84
C THR A 107 -13.47 21.97 -12.35
N GLU A 108 -14.05 23.02 -11.76
CA GLU A 108 -14.00 23.25 -10.31
C GLU A 108 -14.69 22.10 -9.54
N LEU A 109 -15.79 21.57 -10.07
CA LEU A 109 -16.50 20.43 -9.49
C LEU A 109 -15.62 19.16 -9.49
N ASP A 110 -14.85 18.95 -10.57
CA ASP A 110 -13.88 17.83 -10.62
C ASP A 110 -12.83 17.95 -9.53
N ILE A 111 -12.28 19.16 -9.33
CA ILE A 111 -11.27 19.43 -8.33
C ILE A 111 -11.81 19.18 -6.92
N GLU A 112 -13.04 19.60 -6.65
CA GLU A 112 -13.72 19.32 -5.38
C GLU A 112 -13.95 17.82 -5.18
N THR A 113 -14.43 17.12 -6.21
CA THR A 113 -14.62 15.66 -6.20
C THR A 113 -13.31 14.92 -5.92
N ILE A 114 -12.23 15.26 -6.64
CA ILE A 114 -10.90 14.70 -6.44
C ILE A 114 -10.44 14.94 -5.00
N THR A 115 -10.60 16.15 -4.48
CA THR A 115 -10.19 16.51 -3.13
C THR A 115 -10.93 15.70 -2.07
N ASN A 116 -12.22 15.51 -2.22
CA ASN A 116 -13.05 14.71 -1.31
C ASN A 116 -12.65 13.23 -1.35
N LEU A 117 -12.47 12.66 -2.55
CA LEU A 117 -12.03 11.27 -2.71
C LEU A 117 -10.65 11.05 -2.07
N LYS A 118 -9.70 11.94 -2.31
CA LYS A 118 -8.36 11.89 -1.70
C LYS A 118 -8.43 11.87 -0.18
N ARG A 119 -9.25 12.75 0.41
CA ARG A 119 -9.42 12.82 1.86
C ARG A 119 -9.98 11.52 2.43
N VAL A 120 -11.02 10.96 1.82
CA VAL A 120 -11.63 9.70 2.29
C VAL A 120 -10.62 8.54 2.22
N LYS A 121 -9.89 8.43 1.10
CA LYS A 121 -8.90 7.36 0.92
C LYS A 121 -7.73 7.50 1.89
N PHE A 122 -7.24 8.71 2.10
CA PHE A 122 -6.15 8.96 3.05
C PHE A 122 -6.55 8.57 4.49
N THR A 123 -7.80 8.80 4.90
CA THR A 123 -8.30 8.37 6.21
C THR A 123 -8.17 6.85 6.38
N GLY A 124 -8.53 6.04 5.38
CA GLY A 124 -8.37 4.59 5.44
C GLY A 124 -6.91 4.14 5.62
N PHE A 125 -5.96 4.84 4.99
CA PHE A 125 -4.53 4.57 5.23
C PHE A 125 -4.10 4.94 6.66
N LEU A 126 -4.62 6.03 7.22
CA LEU A 126 -4.34 6.42 8.61
C LEU A 126 -4.91 5.42 9.62
N ASP A 127 -6.04 4.80 9.31
CA ASP A 127 -6.62 3.75 10.15
C ASP A 127 -5.68 2.54 10.24
N ILE A 128 -5.15 2.06 9.10
CA ILE A 128 -4.14 0.99 9.08
C ILE A 128 -2.90 1.39 9.89
N ALA A 129 -2.41 2.62 9.75
CA ALA A 129 -1.26 3.13 10.53
C ALA A 129 -1.53 3.07 12.03
N THR A 130 -2.73 3.50 12.45
CA THR A 130 -3.15 3.54 13.86
C THR A 130 -3.28 2.13 14.43
N GLU A 131 -3.97 1.24 13.72
CA GLU A 131 -4.14 -0.16 14.13
C GLU A 131 -2.80 -0.87 14.24
N THR A 132 -1.90 -0.67 13.26
CA THR A 132 -0.56 -1.26 13.30
C THR A 132 0.26 -0.71 14.46
N THR A 133 0.23 0.60 14.71
CA THR A 133 0.92 1.22 15.86
C THR A 133 0.47 0.58 17.18
N ASN A 134 -0.83 0.41 17.35
CA ASN A 134 -1.41 -0.21 18.55
C ASN A 134 -0.99 -1.67 18.65
N ALA A 135 -1.13 -2.45 17.58
CA ALA A 135 -0.79 -3.87 17.57
C ALA A 135 0.71 -4.13 17.88
N LEU A 136 1.63 -3.30 17.36
CA LEU A 136 3.05 -3.41 17.66
C LEU A 136 3.36 -3.03 19.12
N ALA A 137 2.75 -1.95 19.64
CA ALA A 137 2.94 -1.52 21.02
C ALA A 137 2.40 -2.56 22.01
N ASP A 138 1.23 -3.12 21.73
CA ASP A 138 0.61 -4.14 22.57
C ASP A 138 1.42 -5.45 22.56
N GLU A 139 2.00 -5.86 21.41
CA GLU A 139 2.87 -7.02 21.33
C GLU A 139 4.12 -6.85 22.19
N ILE A 140 4.77 -5.67 22.15
CA ILE A 140 5.94 -5.37 22.96
C ILE A 140 5.57 -5.40 24.45
N TYR A 141 4.44 -4.80 24.81
CA TYR A 141 3.94 -4.81 26.18
C TYR A 141 3.66 -6.24 26.68
N GLN A 142 2.91 -7.03 25.91
CA GLN A 142 2.58 -8.42 26.26
C GLN A 142 3.84 -9.30 26.35
N SER A 143 4.78 -9.13 25.43
CA SER A 143 6.06 -9.84 25.47
C SER A 143 6.88 -9.51 26.72
N THR A 144 6.83 -8.24 27.16
CA THR A 144 7.50 -7.80 28.39
C THR A 144 6.88 -8.45 29.64
N ILE A 145 5.56 -8.52 29.74
CA ILE A 145 4.84 -9.09 30.89
C ILE A 145 4.99 -10.62 30.92
N SER A 146 4.80 -11.27 29.77
CA SER A 146 4.85 -12.74 29.67
C SER A 146 6.28 -13.30 29.77
N GLY A 147 7.28 -12.44 29.63
CA GLY A 147 8.68 -12.88 29.55
C GLY A 147 8.97 -13.70 28.31
N LYS A 148 8.30 -13.39 27.19
CA LYS A 148 8.55 -14.00 25.88
C LYS A 148 10.01 -13.81 25.47
N PRO A 149 10.66 -14.80 24.82
CA PRO A 149 11.99 -14.65 24.27
C PRO A 149 12.07 -13.45 23.31
N PHE A 150 13.16 -12.70 23.38
CA PHE A 150 13.34 -11.48 22.59
C PHE A 150 13.24 -11.73 21.08
N GLU A 151 13.88 -12.79 20.60
CA GLU A 151 13.84 -13.18 19.18
C GLU A 151 12.41 -13.48 18.68
N ASP A 152 11.59 -14.13 19.52
CA ASP A 152 10.20 -14.42 19.19
C ASP A 152 9.36 -13.14 19.15
N THR A 153 9.68 -12.17 20.00
CA THR A 153 9.05 -10.85 19.97
C THR A 153 9.38 -10.14 18.65
N VAL A 154 10.67 -10.09 18.27
CA VAL A 154 11.10 -9.49 17.00
C VAL A 154 10.42 -10.16 15.81
N LYS A 155 10.42 -11.49 15.74
CA LYS A 155 9.71 -12.23 14.68
C LYS A 155 8.23 -11.87 14.61
N THR A 156 7.55 -11.78 15.75
CA THR A 156 6.12 -11.42 15.77
C THR A 156 5.89 -10.01 15.23
N LEU A 157 6.75 -9.04 15.58
CA LEU A 157 6.64 -7.67 15.04
C LEU A 157 6.86 -7.62 13.54
N GLN A 158 7.87 -8.33 13.03
CA GLN A 158 8.11 -8.47 11.59
C GLN A 158 6.90 -9.09 10.87
N HIS A 159 6.30 -10.14 11.45
CA HIS A 159 5.09 -10.76 10.91
C HIS A 159 3.92 -9.79 10.84
N ARG A 160 3.76 -8.91 11.82
CA ARG A 160 2.68 -7.92 11.83
C ARG A 160 2.85 -6.85 10.76
N ILE A 161 4.08 -6.53 10.39
CA ILE A 161 4.38 -5.55 9.35
C ILE A 161 4.30 -6.19 7.96
N ASN A 162 5.15 -7.16 7.70
CA ASN A 162 5.40 -7.70 6.36
C ASN A 162 4.89 -9.13 6.12
N GLY A 163 4.42 -9.83 7.16
CA GLY A 163 4.10 -11.26 7.06
C GLY A 163 5.33 -12.15 7.03
N VAL A 164 5.14 -13.42 6.77
CA VAL A 164 6.16 -14.47 6.82
C VAL A 164 6.36 -15.04 5.43
N TYR A 165 7.60 -15.34 5.07
CA TYR A 165 7.88 -16.21 3.94
C TYR A 165 7.68 -17.68 4.34
N ILE A 166 6.91 -18.44 3.56
CA ILE A 166 6.64 -19.86 3.84
C ILE A 166 7.87 -20.72 3.53
N LYS A 167 8.64 -20.33 2.50
CA LYS A 167 9.85 -21.02 2.04
C LYS A 167 11.10 -20.29 2.53
N ALA A 168 11.30 -20.26 3.84
CA ALA A 168 12.37 -19.47 4.46
C ALA A 168 13.77 -20.10 4.37
N ASP A 169 13.92 -21.32 3.86
CA ASP A 169 15.15 -22.11 3.96
C ASP A 169 16.11 -21.96 2.77
N ALA A 170 15.87 -21.06 1.84
CA ALA A 170 16.77 -20.84 0.72
C ALA A 170 17.84 -19.79 1.08
N ASP A 171 19.12 -20.13 0.91
CA ASP A 171 20.25 -19.20 1.14
C ASP A 171 20.04 -17.89 0.36
N GLU A 172 19.57 -17.97 -0.88
CA GLU A 172 19.24 -16.80 -1.71
C GLU A 172 18.20 -15.88 -1.08
N LEU A 173 17.21 -16.42 -0.32
CA LEU A 173 16.23 -15.61 0.40
C LEU A 173 16.93 -14.76 1.48
N ASN A 174 17.83 -15.39 2.24
CA ASN A 174 18.57 -14.71 3.30
C ASN A 174 19.46 -13.59 2.72
N ASP A 175 20.17 -13.87 1.62
CA ASP A 175 21.01 -12.89 0.93
C ASP A 175 20.20 -11.70 0.41
N LEU A 176 19.03 -11.95 -0.15
CA LEU A 176 18.15 -10.88 -0.62
C LEU A 176 17.57 -10.06 0.52
N VAL A 177 17.19 -10.69 1.63
CA VAL A 177 16.70 -10.00 2.83
C VAL A 177 17.80 -9.11 3.43
N GLU A 178 19.04 -9.63 3.55
CA GLU A 178 20.16 -8.86 4.01
C GLU A 178 20.50 -7.69 3.07
N LEU A 179 20.46 -7.91 1.76
CA LEU A 179 20.70 -6.87 0.76
C LEU A 179 19.65 -5.74 0.89
N VAL A 180 18.36 -6.06 1.07
CA VAL A 180 17.31 -5.06 1.29
C VAL A 180 17.54 -4.28 2.57
N ALA A 181 18.02 -4.93 3.63
CA ALA A 181 18.28 -4.30 4.92
C ALA A 181 19.49 -3.37 4.92
N THR A 182 20.53 -3.69 4.14
CA THR A 182 21.83 -3.03 4.20
C THR A 182 22.09 -2.02 3.09
N THR A 183 21.49 -2.21 1.90
CA THR A 183 21.76 -1.33 0.76
C THR A 183 21.08 0.04 0.90
N THR A 184 21.86 1.09 0.60
CA THR A 184 21.35 2.48 0.49
C THR A 184 20.97 2.86 -0.94
N ASN A 185 21.27 2.01 -1.92
CA ASN A 185 20.93 2.25 -3.31
C ASN A 185 19.50 1.80 -3.60
N GLU A 186 18.59 2.76 -3.82
CA GLU A 186 17.16 2.51 -4.03
C GLU A 186 16.88 1.60 -5.24
N ASN A 187 17.67 1.66 -6.32
CA ASN A 187 17.48 0.80 -7.49
C ASN A 187 17.83 -0.66 -7.17
N ILE A 188 18.95 -0.89 -6.48
CA ILE A 188 19.37 -2.24 -6.06
C ILE A 188 18.34 -2.78 -5.05
N LYS A 189 17.90 -1.95 -4.12
CA LYS A 189 16.88 -2.29 -3.15
C LYS A 189 15.58 -2.71 -3.82
N LEU A 190 15.11 -1.93 -4.80
CA LEU A 190 13.90 -2.24 -5.55
C LEU A 190 14.02 -3.54 -6.34
N GLN A 191 15.17 -3.79 -6.98
CA GLN A 191 15.42 -5.05 -7.69
C GLN A 191 15.39 -6.25 -6.74
N ALA A 192 16.03 -6.15 -5.57
CA ALA A 192 16.01 -7.20 -4.56
C ALA A 192 14.60 -7.43 -4.02
N ILE A 193 13.84 -6.37 -3.72
CA ILE A 193 12.44 -6.44 -3.29
C ILE A 193 11.57 -7.08 -4.37
N ASN A 194 11.72 -6.68 -5.63
CA ASN A 194 10.95 -7.26 -6.74
C ASN A 194 11.28 -8.75 -6.90
N LYS A 195 12.54 -9.14 -6.76
CA LYS A 195 12.95 -10.55 -6.80
C LYS A 195 12.35 -11.33 -5.63
N LEU A 196 12.39 -10.78 -4.40
CA LEU A 196 11.70 -11.35 -3.24
C LEU A 196 10.19 -11.53 -3.50
N HIS A 197 9.55 -10.55 -4.15
CA HIS A 197 8.13 -10.62 -4.48
C HIS A 197 7.82 -11.62 -5.60
N THR A 198 8.65 -11.69 -6.63
CA THR A 198 8.42 -12.58 -7.78
C THR A 198 8.67 -14.03 -7.40
N VAL A 199 9.72 -14.30 -6.62
CA VAL A 199 10.14 -15.68 -6.28
C VAL A 199 9.46 -16.16 -5.00
N TYR A 200 9.32 -15.28 -3.99
CA TYR A 200 8.87 -15.63 -2.65
C TYR A 200 7.63 -14.86 -2.18
N GLY A 201 7.20 -13.85 -2.91
CA GLY A 201 6.15 -12.92 -2.49
C GLY A 201 4.78 -13.55 -2.32
N ALA A 202 4.46 -14.55 -3.14
CA ALA A 202 3.23 -15.34 -3.00
C ALA A 202 3.19 -16.16 -1.70
N ASP A 203 4.35 -16.39 -1.09
CA ASP A 203 4.50 -17.16 0.13
C ASP A 203 4.39 -16.29 1.41
N ARG A 204 4.28 -14.97 1.30
CA ARG A 204 4.01 -14.09 2.45
C ARG A 204 2.54 -14.15 2.84
N VAL A 205 2.25 -14.80 3.95
CA VAL A 205 0.89 -15.03 4.45
C VAL A 205 0.65 -14.32 5.78
N GLY A 206 -0.62 -14.23 6.15
CA GLY A 206 -1.09 -13.73 7.42
C GLY A 206 -1.79 -12.38 7.35
N ASN A 207 -2.39 -12.00 8.48
CA ASN A 207 -3.00 -10.68 8.65
C ASN A 207 -1.91 -9.70 9.09
N ASN A 208 -1.42 -8.91 8.14
CA ASN A 208 -0.33 -7.98 8.34
C ASN A 208 -0.58 -6.67 7.60
N MET A 209 0.19 -5.65 7.98
CA MET A 209 0.08 -4.31 7.42
C MET A 209 0.25 -4.29 5.90
N ARG A 210 1.21 -5.06 5.36
CA ARG A 210 1.48 -5.16 3.92
C ARG A 210 0.24 -5.58 3.14
N ARG A 211 -0.43 -6.63 3.60
CA ARG A 211 -1.63 -7.16 2.94
C ARG A 211 -2.75 -6.13 2.90
N TYR A 212 -3.06 -5.53 4.05
CA TYR A 212 -4.12 -4.53 4.15
C TYR A 212 -3.80 -3.27 3.35
N ALA A 213 -2.57 -2.78 3.45
CA ALA A 213 -2.13 -1.61 2.71
C ALA A 213 -2.13 -1.84 1.19
N LYS A 214 -1.70 -3.03 0.72
CA LYS A 214 -1.74 -3.40 -0.69
C LYS A 214 -3.18 -3.47 -1.21
N GLN A 215 -4.07 -4.13 -0.47
CA GLN A 215 -5.47 -4.23 -0.84
C GLN A 215 -6.12 -2.84 -0.88
N LEU A 216 -5.93 -2.02 0.16
CA LEU A 216 -6.49 -0.68 0.19
C LEU A 216 -5.94 0.22 -0.93
N ALA A 217 -4.66 0.09 -1.30
CA ALA A 217 -4.08 0.84 -2.42
C ALA A 217 -4.74 0.46 -3.75
N HIS A 218 -4.93 -0.83 -4.01
CA HIS A 218 -5.66 -1.33 -5.18
C HIS A 218 -7.09 -0.82 -5.19
N ASP A 219 -7.87 -1.13 -4.14
CA ASP A 219 -9.29 -0.78 -4.05
C ASP A 219 -9.50 0.74 -4.13
N SER A 220 -8.61 1.52 -3.50
CA SER A 220 -8.68 2.98 -3.52
C SER A 220 -8.46 3.56 -4.91
N LEU A 221 -7.52 3.01 -5.68
CA LEU A 221 -7.25 3.46 -7.05
C LEU A 221 -8.40 3.10 -7.98
N MET A 222 -8.90 1.84 -7.90
CA MET A 222 -10.04 1.37 -8.70
C MET A 222 -11.30 2.18 -8.42
N GLU A 223 -11.57 2.44 -7.13
CA GLU A 223 -12.74 3.22 -6.73
C GLU A 223 -12.60 4.69 -7.15
N PHE A 224 -11.41 5.29 -7.03
CA PHE A 224 -11.14 6.64 -7.49
C PHE A 224 -11.37 6.75 -8.99
N ASP A 225 -10.77 5.86 -9.79
CA ASP A 225 -10.94 5.82 -11.24
C ASP A 225 -12.41 5.65 -11.61
N GLY A 226 -13.13 4.72 -10.98
CA GLY A 226 -14.54 4.47 -11.23
C GLY A 226 -15.44 5.65 -10.89
N GLN A 227 -15.27 6.25 -9.70
CA GLN A 227 -16.09 7.37 -9.25
C GLN A 227 -15.83 8.65 -10.07
N PHE A 228 -14.56 8.95 -10.35
CA PHE A 228 -14.19 10.10 -11.15
C PHE A 228 -14.67 9.98 -12.60
N THR A 229 -14.47 8.81 -13.22
CA THR A 229 -14.99 8.54 -14.57
C THR A 229 -16.51 8.65 -14.63
N LYS A 230 -17.21 8.13 -13.60
CA LYS A 230 -18.67 8.24 -13.50
C LYS A 230 -19.11 9.71 -13.40
N ALA A 231 -18.45 10.51 -12.57
CA ALA A 231 -18.76 11.93 -12.44
C ALA A 231 -18.62 12.65 -13.79
N LYS A 232 -17.51 12.43 -14.50
CA LYS A 232 -17.27 13.01 -15.83
C LYS A 232 -18.28 12.53 -16.87
N ALA A 233 -18.63 11.25 -16.89
CA ALA A 233 -19.64 10.72 -17.79
C ALA A 233 -21.02 11.33 -17.52
N THR A 234 -21.38 11.50 -16.26
CA THR A 234 -22.67 12.14 -15.87
C THR A 234 -22.70 13.61 -16.30
N GLU A 235 -21.61 14.35 -16.08
CA GLU A 235 -21.47 15.74 -16.55
C GLU A 235 -21.60 15.84 -18.07
N ALA A 236 -21.08 14.85 -18.81
CA ALA A 236 -21.23 14.75 -20.27
C ALA A 236 -22.62 14.32 -20.74
N GLY A 237 -23.58 14.10 -19.85
CA GLY A 237 -24.92 13.61 -20.19
C GLY A 237 -24.95 12.15 -20.63
N LEU A 238 -23.89 11.39 -20.38
CA LEU A 238 -23.81 9.96 -20.68
C LEU A 238 -24.54 9.18 -19.59
N THR A 239 -25.71 8.62 -19.93
CA THR A 239 -26.56 7.89 -18.97
C THR A 239 -26.39 6.38 -19.02
N ASN A 240 -25.71 5.86 -20.04
CA ASN A 240 -25.51 4.45 -20.26
C ASN A 240 -24.03 4.09 -20.08
N TYR A 241 -23.79 2.95 -19.42
CA TYR A 241 -22.45 2.36 -19.27
C TYR A 241 -22.34 1.18 -20.21
N LEU A 242 -21.29 1.14 -21.02
CA LEU A 242 -20.90 -0.06 -21.74
C LEU A 242 -19.92 -0.85 -20.85
N TYR A 243 -20.30 -2.05 -20.47
CA TYR A 243 -19.39 -2.99 -19.86
C TYR A 243 -18.45 -3.54 -20.94
N TYR A 244 -17.18 -3.25 -20.82
CA TYR A 244 -16.14 -3.77 -21.71
C TYR A 244 -15.22 -4.66 -20.90
N GLY A 245 -15.34 -5.97 -21.07
CA GLY A 245 -14.50 -6.97 -20.38
C GLY A 245 -15.03 -8.37 -20.63
N ASP A 246 -14.12 -9.33 -20.64
CA ASP A 246 -14.48 -10.73 -20.69
C ASP A 246 -15.08 -11.19 -19.35
N ILE A 247 -16.00 -12.15 -19.42
CA ILE A 247 -16.49 -12.85 -18.25
C ILE A 247 -15.32 -13.71 -17.74
N ILE A 248 -14.64 -13.27 -16.69
CA ILE A 248 -13.65 -14.08 -16.03
C ILE A 248 -14.39 -15.25 -15.36
N GLY A 249 -13.83 -16.48 -15.44
CA GLY A 249 -14.46 -17.70 -14.90
C GLY A 249 -14.85 -17.64 -13.43
N ASP A 250 -14.32 -16.65 -12.68
CA ASP A 250 -14.63 -16.38 -11.27
C ASP A 250 -15.71 -15.29 -11.08
N SER A 251 -16.29 -14.76 -12.15
CA SER A 251 -17.39 -13.79 -12.04
C SER A 251 -18.60 -14.48 -11.43
N ARG A 252 -19.11 -13.93 -10.33
CA ARG A 252 -20.31 -14.45 -9.69
C ARG A 252 -21.49 -14.29 -10.64
N PRO A 253 -22.47 -15.27 -10.68
CA PRO A 253 -23.58 -15.28 -11.63
C PRO A 253 -24.51 -14.05 -11.58
N PHE A 254 -24.29 -13.12 -10.65
CA PHE A 254 -25.12 -11.94 -10.40
C PHE A 254 -24.36 -10.60 -10.46
N CYS A 255 -23.16 -10.59 -11.04
CA CYS A 255 -22.43 -9.36 -11.33
C CYS A 255 -22.67 -8.91 -12.76
#